data_36c908d558ff8dc7bb4ca1d98b3c6699
#
_entry.id   36c908d558ff8dc7bb4ca1d98b3c6699
#
_cell.length_a   1.000
_cell.length_b   1.000
_cell.length_c   1.000
_cell.angle_alpha   90.00
_cell.angle_beta   90.00
_cell.angle_gamma   90.00
#
_symmetry.space_group_name_H-M   'P 1'
#
loop_
_entity.id
_entity.type
_entity.pdbx_description
1 polymer ?
#
loop_
_entity_poly.entity_id
_entity_poly.type
_entity_poly.pdbx_seq_one_letter_code
_entity_poly.pdbx_strand_id
1 'polypeptide(L)'
;MIRIQNVYYMLSYAFQILNAQGYKDVAAEEFDKAAELCAAILIRGTTLQLKRGLGREYRPRTETLSGIRGKMDISSSLKSQAFLKKQMVCTYDEFTVDSYMNRILKSTLMLLLKSGISPRQKKEIRKLLVFFAEVEPVDLYAVDWHLRYDRNNQTYRMLMAVCWLLVKGLLQTQADGSVKLMDFFDEARMSRLYEKFILEYYRKECPQLEANASQIPWVLDDGPGIMLPIMQSDIMLSDKAHDRVLIIDAKYYSHTTQVQYDAHTLHSGNLYQIFTYVKNKDAQLRNRQHTVSGMLLYARTDETVQPDNVYQMSGNRISVRTLDLNVDFHVIADQLKQIAAAHFPECVGSFTNQRFNPPTPTQRRQKCTGQSLAT
;
A
#
# COMPACT_ATOMS: atom_id res chain seq x y z
N MET A 1 16.81 -0.87 9.12
CA MET A 1 16.57 -0.21 7.81
C MET A 1 15.97 -1.22 6.85
N ILE A 2 15.06 -0.85 5.92
CA ILE A 2 14.49 -1.79 4.93
C ILE A 2 15.28 -1.67 3.63
N ARG A 3 15.62 -2.80 2.99
CA ARG A 3 16.16 -2.77 1.63
C ARG A 3 15.11 -2.22 0.66
N ILE A 4 15.50 -1.32 -0.23
CA ILE A 4 14.58 -0.68 -1.20
C ILE A 4 13.87 -1.72 -2.07
N GLN A 5 14.59 -2.78 -2.45
CA GLN A 5 14.00 -3.90 -3.20
C GLN A 5 12.88 -4.60 -2.44
N ASN A 6 12.97 -4.72 -1.11
CA ASN A 6 11.90 -5.29 -0.29
C ASN A 6 10.66 -4.38 -0.25
N VAL A 7 10.83 -3.06 -0.33
CA VAL A 7 9.69 -2.14 -0.52
C VAL A 7 8.95 -2.46 -1.83
N TYR A 8 9.67 -2.77 -2.92
CA TYR A 8 9.04 -3.22 -4.17
C TYR A 8 8.24 -4.51 -3.96
N TYR A 9 8.81 -5.51 -3.27
CA TYR A 9 8.09 -6.76 -3.00
C TYR A 9 6.86 -6.53 -2.11
N MET A 10 6.97 -5.72 -1.07
CA MET A 10 5.83 -5.36 -0.21
C MET A 10 4.72 -4.69 -1.03
N LEU A 11 5.07 -3.76 -1.92
CA LEU A 11 4.13 -3.14 -2.87
C LEU A 11 3.54 -4.17 -3.85
N SER A 12 4.32 -5.15 -4.30
CA SER A 12 3.88 -6.19 -5.24
C SER A 12 2.85 -7.13 -4.62
N TYR A 13 2.99 -7.46 -3.35
CA TYR A 13 1.98 -8.21 -2.62
C TYR A 13 0.76 -7.33 -2.32
N ALA A 14 0.96 -6.13 -1.79
CA ALA A 14 -0.12 -5.20 -1.49
C ALA A 14 -0.96 -4.81 -2.73
N PHE A 15 -0.33 -4.81 -3.92
CA PHE A 15 -0.95 -4.46 -5.19
C PHE A 15 -0.57 -5.49 -6.26
N GLN A 16 -1.36 -6.55 -6.39
CA GLN A 16 -1.11 -7.69 -7.28
C GLN A 16 -0.81 -7.30 -8.74
N ILE A 17 -1.25 -6.11 -9.19
CA ILE A 17 -1.01 -5.60 -10.54
C ILE A 17 0.49 -5.42 -10.85
N LEU A 18 1.35 -5.23 -9.83
CA LEU A 18 2.80 -5.14 -10.01
C LEU A 18 3.45 -6.47 -10.41
N ASN A 19 2.76 -7.60 -10.21
CA ASN A 19 3.18 -8.92 -10.69
C ASN A 19 2.89 -9.14 -12.18
N ALA A 20 2.14 -8.24 -12.83
CA ALA A 20 1.88 -8.33 -14.26
C ALA A 20 3.16 -8.11 -15.09
N GLN A 21 3.22 -8.73 -16.29
CA GLN A 21 4.40 -8.70 -17.17
C GLN A 21 4.99 -7.30 -17.40
N GLY A 22 4.13 -6.26 -17.34
CA GLY A 22 4.56 -4.89 -17.57
C GLY A 22 5.51 -4.28 -16.53
N TYR A 23 5.65 -4.85 -15.33
CA TYR A 23 6.47 -4.29 -14.24
C TYR A 23 7.72 -5.11 -13.90
N LYS A 24 7.93 -6.27 -14.55
CA LYS A 24 9.08 -7.14 -14.28
C LYS A 24 10.43 -6.45 -14.44
N ASP A 25 10.52 -5.50 -15.39
CA ASP A 25 11.74 -4.73 -15.62
C ASP A 25 12.09 -3.84 -14.42
N VAL A 26 11.08 -3.29 -13.72
CA VAL A 26 11.27 -2.48 -12.52
C VAL A 26 11.83 -3.31 -11.36
N ALA A 27 11.41 -4.57 -11.25
CA ALA A 27 11.91 -5.50 -10.22
C ALA A 27 13.40 -5.83 -10.39
N ALA A 28 13.90 -5.77 -11.62
CA ALA A 28 15.29 -6.09 -11.97
C ALA A 28 16.25 -4.89 -11.89
N GLU A 29 15.73 -3.68 -11.69
CA GLU A 29 16.56 -2.47 -11.54
C GLU A 29 16.98 -2.29 -10.09
N GLU A 30 18.24 -1.89 -9.88
CA GLU A 30 18.72 -1.46 -8.55
C GLU A 30 18.41 0.02 -8.36
N PHE A 31 17.86 0.37 -7.22
CA PHE A 31 17.53 1.75 -6.85
C PHE A 31 18.24 2.12 -5.55
N ASP A 32 18.91 3.26 -5.57
CA ASP A 32 19.56 3.82 -4.38
C ASP A 32 18.56 4.50 -3.46
N LYS A 33 17.42 4.93 -4.01
CA LYS A 33 16.43 5.75 -3.31
C LYS A 33 15.01 5.25 -3.54
N ALA A 34 14.22 5.21 -2.48
CA ALA A 34 12.81 4.82 -2.55
C ALA A 34 11.98 5.69 -3.52
N ALA A 35 12.32 6.99 -3.64
CA ALA A 35 11.69 7.87 -4.62
C ALA A 35 11.95 7.44 -6.07
N GLU A 36 13.14 6.93 -6.37
CA GLU A 36 13.48 6.43 -7.71
C GLU A 36 12.71 5.15 -8.04
N LEU A 37 12.57 4.24 -7.08
CA LEU A 37 11.71 3.06 -7.22
C LEU A 37 10.25 3.47 -7.49
N CYS A 38 9.69 4.35 -6.66
CA CYS A 38 8.32 4.82 -6.83
C CYS A 38 8.14 5.58 -8.17
N ALA A 39 9.12 6.39 -8.58
CA ALA A 39 9.13 7.05 -9.88
C ALA A 39 9.14 6.04 -11.03
N ALA A 40 9.95 4.99 -10.97
CA ALA A 40 9.98 3.92 -11.97
C ALA A 40 8.62 3.20 -12.08
N ILE A 41 7.98 2.88 -10.93
CA ILE A 41 6.64 2.30 -10.89
C ILE A 41 5.62 3.25 -11.54
N LEU A 42 5.64 4.55 -11.20
CA LEU A 42 4.70 5.51 -11.79
C LEU A 42 4.94 5.72 -13.29
N ILE A 43 6.19 5.85 -13.73
CA ILE A 43 6.53 5.96 -15.16
C ILE A 43 5.98 4.75 -15.91
N ARG A 44 6.24 3.55 -15.42
CA ARG A 44 5.78 2.33 -16.05
C ARG A 44 4.25 2.21 -16.04
N GLY A 45 3.64 2.46 -14.89
CA GLY A 45 2.19 2.38 -14.73
C GLY A 45 1.45 3.42 -15.56
N THR A 46 1.94 4.66 -15.61
CA THR A 46 1.39 5.72 -16.47
C THR A 46 1.53 5.37 -17.95
N THR A 47 2.67 4.80 -18.36
CA THR A 47 2.88 4.33 -19.74
C THR A 47 1.85 3.25 -20.12
N LEU A 48 1.60 2.29 -19.24
CA LEU A 48 0.60 1.25 -19.46
C LEU A 48 -0.83 1.83 -19.48
N GLN A 49 -1.11 2.81 -18.62
CA GLN A 49 -2.40 3.50 -18.59
C GLN A 49 -2.64 4.30 -19.89
N LEU A 50 -1.62 5.01 -20.38
CA LEU A 50 -1.70 5.76 -21.65
C LEU A 50 -1.99 4.84 -22.83
N LYS A 51 -1.44 3.63 -22.87
CA LYS A 51 -1.76 2.64 -23.93
C LYS A 51 -3.22 2.18 -23.90
N ARG A 52 -3.88 2.23 -22.73
CA ARG A 52 -5.32 1.93 -22.56
C ARG A 52 -6.20 3.17 -22.74
N GLY A 53 -5.61 4.36 -22.78
CA GLY A 53 -6.25 5.65 -22.67
C GLY A 53 -6.33 6.14 -21.22
N LEU A 54 -6.27 7.46 -21.05
CA LEU A 54 -6.53 8.08 -19.75
C LEU A 54 -7.98 7.85 -19.32
N GLY A 55 -8.18 7.61 -18.03
CA GLY A 55 -9.51 7.51 -17.44
C GLY A 55 -10.29 8.81 -17.66
N ARG A 56 -11.58 8.66 -17.90
CA ARG A 56 -12.48 9.80 -18.11
C ARG A 56 -13.58 9.78 -17.07
N GLU A 57 -14.07 10.97 -16.74
CA GLU A 57 -15.22 11.16 -15.85
C GLU A 57 -16.15 12.22 -16.39
N TYR A 58 -17.42 12.16 -16.01
CA TYR A 58 -18.37 13.22 -16.28
C TYR A 58 -18.16 14.36 -15.29
N ARG A 59 -17.90 15.55 -15.80
CA ARG A 59 -17.75 16.76 -14.99
C ARG A 59 -18.72 17.83 -15.42
N PRO A 60 -19.43 18.47 -14.50
CA PRO A 60 -20.30 19.59 -14.83
C PRO A 60 -19.46 20.76 -15.36
N ARG A 61 -19.79 21.23 -16.54
CA ARG A 61 -19.18 22.39 -17.18
C ARG A 61 -20.22 23.45 -17.41
N THR A 62 -19.95 24.68 -17.00
CA THR A 62 -20.84 25.80 -17.20
C THR A 62 -20.20 26.77 -18.19
N GLU A 63 -20.84 26.99 -19.31
CA GLU A 63 -20.36 27.86 -20.40
C GLU A 63 -21.49 28.67 -21.02
N THR A 64 -21.10 29.80 -21.62
CA THR A 64 -22.01 30.62 -22.43
C THR A 64 -21.98 30.13 -23.87
N LEU A 65 -23.09 29.55 -24.34
CA LEU A 65 -23.20 28.88 -25.64
C LEU A 65 -24.26 29.52 -26.52
N SER A 66 -24.06 29.50 -27.84
CA SER A 66 -25.05 29.94 -28.82
C SER A 66 -26.17 28.91 -29.07
N GLY A 67 -25.95 27.65 -28.64
CA GLY A 67 -26.92 26.57 -28.68
C GLY A 67 -27.19 26.01 -27.27
N ILE A 68 -28.41 25.57 -27.00
CA ILE A 68 -28.80 25.01 -25.72
C ILE A 68 -28.16 23.61 -25.55
N ARG A 69 -27.42 23.42 -24.44
CA ARG A 69 -26.83 22.16 -24.07
C ARG A 69 -26.98 21.90 -22.56
N GLY A 70 -27.61 20.80 -22.18
CA GLY A 70 -27.83 20.48 -20.78
C GLY A 70 -28.83 21.40 -20.08
N LYS A 71 -28.55 21.82 -18.86
CA LYS A 71 -29.43 22.68 -18.02
C LYS A 71 -29.10 24.14 -18.26
N MET A 72 -30.12 24.93 -18.63
CA MET A 72 -30.02 26.39 -18.80
C MET A 72 -29.99 27.07 -17.41
N ASP A 73 -29.06 27.99 -17.23
CA ASP A 73 -29.06 28.94 -16.13
C ASP A 73 -29.52 30.31 -16.57
N ILE A 74 -30.83 30.54 -16.41
CA ILE A 74 -31.49 31.78 -16.83
C ILE A 74 -30.96 32.96 -16.00
N SER A 75 -30.75 32.78 -14.70
CA SER A 75 -30.26 33.82 -13.80
C SER A 75 -28.89 34.32 -14.18
N SER A 76 -27.96 33.38 -14.45
CA SER A 76 -26.61 33.73 -14.89
C SER A 76 -26.61 34.30 -16.31
N SER A 77 -27.47 33.82 -17.18
CA SER A 77 -27.64 34.36 -18.54
C SER A 77 -28.11 35.81 -18.54
N LEU A 78 -29.05 36.17 -17.67
CA LEU A 78 -29.51 37.55 -17.47
C LEU A 78 -28.41 38.44 -16.89
N LYS A 79 -27.73 37.98 -15.82
CA LYS A 79 -26.63 38.72 -15.19
C LYS A 79 -25.47 39.02 -16.13
N SER A 80 -25.11 38.06 -17.00
CA SER A 80 -24.02 38.19 -17.98
C SER A 80 -24.45 38.87 -19.27
N GLN A 81 -25.74 39.24 -19.40
CA GLN A 81 -26.33 39.79 -20.64
C GLN A 81 -26.08 38.91 -21.87
N ALA A 82 -25.98 37.59 -21.68
CA ALA A 82 -25.68 36.64 -22.75
C ALA A 82 -26.73 36.67 -23.88
N PHE A 83 -27.99 36.97 -23.55
CA PHE A 83 -29.10 37.12 -24.53
C PHE A 83 -28.84 38.18 -25.60
N LEU A 84 -28.10 39.24 -25.26
CA LEU A 84 -27.76 40.28 -26.24
C LEU A 84 -26.88 39.73 -27.37
N LYS A 85 -26.12 38.69 -27.08
CA LYS A 85 -25.24 37.98 -28.04
C LYS A 85 -25.89 36.70 -28.59
N LYS A 86 -27.20 36.50 -28.38
CA LYS A 86 -27.93 35.29 -28.76
C LYS A 86 -27.29 34.01 -28.14
N GLN A 87 -26.82 34.12 -26.90
CA GLN A 87 -26.17 33.07 -26.15
C GLN A 87 -26.90 32.82 -24.82
N MET A 88 -26.69 31.65 -24.26
CA MET A 88 -27.19 31.23 -22.95
C MET A 88 -26.13 30.60 -22.11
N VAL A 89 -26.14 30.81 -20.79
CA VAL A 89 -25.32 30.06 -19.84
C VAL A 89 -25.97 28.70 -19.66
N CYS A 90 -25.24 27.66 -20.03
CA CYS A 90 -25.68 26.28 -19.92
C CYS A 90 -24.68 25.45 -19.04
N THR A 91 -25.24 24.61 -18.18
CA THR A 91 -24.45 23.61 -17.44
C THR A 91 -24.75 22.23 -17.99
N TYR A 92 -23.70 21.52 -18.41
CA TYR A 92 -23.81 20.19 -18.98
C TYR A 92 -22.64 19.30 -18.47
N ASP A 93 -22.84 18.00 -18.49
CA ASP A 93 -21.79 17.05 -18.14
C ASP A 93 -20.89 16.81 -19.36
N GLU A 94 -19.61 17.08 -19.20
CA GLU A 94 -18.56 16.80 -20.18
C GLU A 94 -17.80 15.54 -19.80
N PHE A 95 -17.68 14.60 -20.74
CA PHE A 95 -16.89 13.38 -20.55
C PHE A 95 -15.43 13.66 -20.87
N THR A 96 -14.67 14.04 -19.87
CA THR A 96 -13.33 14.60 -19.99
C THR A 96 -12.25 13.68 -19.41
N VAL A 97 -11.03 13.78 -19.97
CA VAL A 97 -9.81 13.18 -19.38
C VAL A 97 -9.31 13.94 -18.15
N ASP A 98 -9.82 15.13 -17.88
CA ASP A 98 -9.48 15.95 -16.72
C ASP A 98 -10.12 15.40 -15.44
N SER A 99 -9.96 14.08 -15.21
CA SER A 99 -10.46 13.39 -14.04
C SER A 99 -9.61 13.68 -12.81
N TYR A 100 -10.20 13.54 -11.62
CA TYR A 100 -9.50 13.82 -10.37
C TYR A 100 -8.25 12.96 -10.19
N MET A 101 -8.31 11.67 -10.55
CA MET A 101 -7.16 10.76 -10.51
C MET A 101 -6.06 11.16 -11.49
N ASN A 102 -6.40 11.63 -12.70
CA ASN A 102 -5.42 12.13 -13.66
C ASN A 102 -4.75 13.42 -13.18
N ARG A 103 -5.50 14.31 -12.53
CA ARG A 103 -4.95 15.53 -11.90
C ARG A 103 -3.93 15.20 -10.82
N ILE A 104 -4.24 14.25 -9.92
CA ILE A 104 -3.31 13.76 -8.89
C ILE A 104 -2.06 13.18 -9.54
N LEU A 105 -2.21 12.32 -10.54
CA LEU A 105 -1.10 11.68 -11.25
C LEU A 105 -0.20 12.72 -11.93
N LYS A 106 -0.78 13.67 -12.68
CA LYS A 106 -0.05 14.79 -13.30
C LYS A 106 0.75 15.57 -12.26
N SER A 107 0.08 16.01 -11.18
CA SER A 107 0.72 16.84 -10.15
C SER A 107 1.84 16.09 -9.43
N THR A 108 1.67 14.77 -9.18
CA THR A 108 2.73 13.93 -8.60
C THR A 108 3.91 13.77 -9.55
N LEU A 109 3.69 13.57 -10.84
CA LEU A 109 4.76 13.53 -11.84
C LEU A 109 5.52 14.87 -11.92
N MET A 110 4.81 16.00 -11.80
CA MET A 110 5.43 17.34 -11.74
C MET A 110 6.25 17.52 -10.45
N LEU A 111 5.78 17.02 -9.31
CA LEU A 111 6.51 17.02 -8.05
C LEU A 111 7.82 16.22 -8.17
N LEU A 112 7.79 15.04 -8.79
CA LEU A 112 8.96 14.21 -9.04
C LEU A 112 10.03 14.91 -9.91
N LEU A 113 9.66 15.77 -10.86
CA LEU A 113 10.63 16.55 -11.63
C LEU A 113 11.47 17.49 -10.76
N LYS A 114 10.92 17.96 -9.63
CA LYS A 114 11.60 18.82 -8.67
C LYS A 114 12.41 18.03 -7.64
N SER A 115 12.21 16.71 -7.55
CA SER A 115 12.89 15.85 -6.59
C SER A 115 14.26 15.36 -7.08
N GLY A 116 15.02 14.68 -6.20
CA GLY A 116 16.36 14.15 -6.45
C GLY A 116 16.40 12.83 -7.23
N ILE A 117 15.40 12.52 -8.10
CA ILE A 117 15.41 11.33 -8.96
C ILE A 117 16.40 11.48 -10.12
N SER A 118 16.72 10.35 -10.76
CA SER A 118 17.70 10.30 -11.85
C SER A 118 17.33 11.18 -13.07
N PRO A 119 18.31 11.74 -13.80
CA PRO A 119 18.06 12.52 -15.03
C PRO A 119 17.28 11.73 -16.09
N ARG A 120 17.51 10.40 -16.18
CA ARG A 120 16.80 9.49 -17.08
C ARG A 120 15.30 9.47 -16.75
N GLN A 121 14.95 9.30 -15.47
CA GLN A 121 13.56 9.30 -15.02
C GLN A 121 12.89 10.66 -15.25
N LYS A 122 13.59 11.77 -14.99
CA LYS A 122 13.08 13.11 -15.31
C LYS A 122 12.76 13.28 -16.80
N LYS A 123 13.59 12.74 -17.69
CA LYS A 123 13.35 12.77 -19.13
C LYS A 123 12.10 11.96 -19.52
N GLU A 124 11.93 10.77 -18.96
CA GLU A 124 10.76 9.94 -19.21
C GLU A 124 9.46 10.60 -18.67
N ILE A 125 9.50 11.18 -17.49
CA ILE A 125 8.34 11.91 -16.92
C ILE A 125 7.94 13.08 -17.83
N ARG A 126 8.90 13.87 -18.38
CA ARG A 126 8.57 14.96 -19.30
C ARG A 126 7.86 14.46 -20.55
N LYS A 127 8.25 13.30 -21.09
CA LYS A 127 7.55 12.68 -22.24
C LYS A 127 6.11 12.30 -21.90
N LEU A 128 5.89 11.74 -20.69
CA LEU A 128 4.55 11.35 -20.25
C LEU A 128 3.64 12.57 -20.05
N LEU A 129 4.16 13.66 -19.50
CA LEU A 129 3.39 14.87 -19.22
C LEU A 129 2.80 15.53 -20.47
N VAL A 130 3.36 15.29 -21.65
CA VAL A 130 2.80 15.78 -22.92
C VAL A 130 1.37 15.25 -23.13
N PHE A 131 1.09 14.01 -22.71
CA PHE A 131 -0.24 13.40 -22.83
C PHE A 131 -1.26 13.92 -21.80
N PHE A 132 -0.82 14.73 -20.84
CA PHE A 132 -1.66 15.35 -19.82
C PHE A 132 -1.95 16.84 -20.12
N ALA A 133 -1.85 17.27 -21.39
CA ALA A 133 -2.06 18.67 -21.75
C ALA A 133 -3.45 19.19 -21.31
N GLU A 134 -4.49 18.39 -21.50
CA GLU A 134 -5.88 18.71 -21.15
C GLU A 134 -6.23 18.46 -19.67
N VAL A 135 -5.29 17.98 -18.87
CA VAL A 135 -5.50 17.68 -17.45
C VAL A 135 -4.97 18.84 -16.61
N GLU A 136 -5.82 19.41 -15.76
CA GLU A 136 -5.40 20.48 -14.84
C GLU A 136 -4.62 19.92 -13.65
N PRO A 137 -3.60 20.62 -13.14
CA PRO A 137 -2.94 20.23 -11.91
C PRO A 137 -3.86 20.45 -10.69
N VAL A 138 -3.61 19.68 -9.61
CA VAL A 138 -4.28 19.85 -8.32
C VAL A 138 -3.26 20.18 -7.24
N ASP A 139 -3.68 20.94 -6.24
CA ASP A 139 -2.88 21.15 -5.04
C ASP A 139 -2.76 19.83 -4.27
N LEU A 140 -1.55 19.29 -4.21
CA LEU A 140 -1.25 18.01 -3.57
C LEU A 140 -1.40 18.04 -2.04
N TYR A 141 -1.37 19.23 -1.41
CA TYR A 141 -1.64 19.37 0.03
C TYR A 141 -3.13 19.19 0.36
N ALA A 142 -4.00 19.60 -0.56
CA ALA A 142 -5.45 19.59 -0.40
C ALA A 142 -6.14 18.34 -0.99
N VAL A 143 -5.37 17.33 -1.45
CA VAL A 143 -5.93 16.12 -2.06
C VAL A 143 -6.70 15.30 -1.03
N ASP A 144 -7.98 15.02 -1.30
CA ASP A 144 -8.74 13.97 -0.61
C ASP A 144 -8.34 12.60 -1.18
N TRP A 145 -7.71 11.80 -0.35
CA TRP A 145 -7.24 10.45 -0.71
C TRP A 145 -8.30 9.35 -0.51
N HIS A 146 -9.53 9.69 -0.09
CA HIS A 146 -10.67 8.76 -0.01
C HIS A 146 -11.29 8.51 -1.38
N LEU A 147 -10.49 7.95 -2.29
CA LEU A 147 -10.87 7.73 -3.68
C LEU A 147 -11.78 6.51 -3.82
N ARG A 148 -12.81 6.62 -4.65
CA ARG A 148 -13.69 5.51 -4.99
C ARG A 148 -13.16 4.79 -6.24
N TYR A 149 -13.15 3.45 -6.19
CA TYR A 149 -12.67 2.62 -7.29
C TYR A 149 -13.79 1.72 -7.80
N ASP A 150 -14.01 1.72 -9.10
CA ASP A 150 -14.91 0.86 -9.84
C ASP A 150 -14.16 -0.06 -10.81
N ARG A 151 -14.87 -0.83 -11.63
CA ARG A 151 -14.24 -1.74 -12.60
C ARG A 151 -13.39 -1.02 -13.65
N ASN A 152 -13.74 0.23 -13.99
CA ASN A 152 -13.09 0.99 -15.06
C ASN A 152 -11.79 1.65 -14.60
N ASN A 153 -11.68 1.97 -13.31
CA ASN A 153 -10.53 2.70 -12.75
C ASN A 153 -9.65 1.86 -11.80
N GLN A 154 -9.85 0.54 -11.72
CA GLN A 154 -9.02 -0.35 -10.86
C GLN A 154 -7.52 -0.23 -11.12
N THR A 155 -7.12 0.06 -12.36
CA THR A 155 -5.71 0.27 -12.72
C THR A 155 -5.10 1.49 -12.04
N TYR A 156 -5.91 2.48 -11.68
CA TYR A 156 -5.47 3.65 -10.92
C TYR A 156 -5.23 3.37 -9.45
N ARG A 157 -5.81 2.32 -8.88
CA ARG A 157 -5.69 2.03 -7.43
C ARG A 157 -4.25 1.95 -6.96
N MET A 158 -3.42 1.26 -7.72
CA MET A 158 -1.98 1.16 -7.43
C MET A 158 -1.27 2.49 -7.70
N LEU A 159 -1.57 3.17 -8.83
CA LEU A 159 -0.96 4.46 -9.15
C LEU A 159 -1.25 5.50 -8.06
N MET A 160 -2.50 5.58 -7.61
CA MET A 160 -2.90 6.49 -6.55
C MET A 160 -2.23 6.17 -5.20
N ALA A 161 -2.06 4.88 -4.88
CA ALA A 161 -1.33 4.48 -3.68
C ALA A 161 0.15 4.90 -3.73
N VAL A 162 0.80 4.74 -4.88
CA VAL A 162 2.19 5.20 -5.07
C VAL A 162 2.27 6.72 -5.09
N CYS A 163 1.30 7.41 -5.73
CA CYS A 163 1.19 8.88 -5.65
C CYS A 163 1.06 9.35 -4.20
N TRP A 164 0.20 8.71 -3.41
CA TRP A 164 0.01 9.05 -2.01
C TRP A 164 1.30 8.90 -1.19
N LEU A 165 2.02 7.79 -1.36
CA LEU A 165 3.32 7.57 -0.72
C LEU A 165 4.31 8.69 -1.08
N LEU A 166 4.44 9.02 -2.37
CA LEU A 166 5.36 10.05 -2.87
C LEU A 166 4.98 11.45 -2.37
N VAL A 167 3.72 11.83 -2.52
CA VAL A 167 3.25 13.18 -2.18
C VAL A 167 3.48 13.46 -0.70
N LYS A 168 3.08 12.54 0.13
CA LYS A 168 3.26 12.72 1.58
C LYS A 168 4.74 12.74 1.98
N GLY A 169 5.58 11.86 1.43
CA GLY A 169 7.02 11.86 1.71
C GLY A 169 7.73 13.12 1.22
N LEU A 170 7.54 13.50 -0.03
CA LEU A 170 8.22 14.67 -0.62
C LEU A 170 7.74 16.01 -0.04
N LEU A 171 6.45 16.14 0.32
CA LEU A 171 5.94 17.37 0.92
C LEU A 171 6.45 17.61 2.33
N GLN A 172 6.63 16.58 3.13
CA GLN A 172 7.23 16.72 4.47
C GLN A 172 8.69 17.18 4.40
N THR A 173 9.46 16.62 3.47
CA THR A 173 10.88 17.01 3.27
C THR A 173 11.03 18.48 2.89
N GLN A 174 10.09 19.06 2.13
CA GLN A 174 10.13 20.48 1.76
C GLN A 174 9.82 21.42 2.93
N ALA A 175 9.00 21.01 3.89
CA ALA A 175 8.68 21.82 5.06
C ALA A 175 9.85 21.97 6.05
N ASP A 176 10.70 20.94 6.17
CA ASP A 176 11.81 20.89 7.14
C ASP A 176 13.16 21.35 6.58
N GLY A 177 13.27 21.58 5.27
CA GLY A 177 14.52 22.03 4.61
C GLY A 177 15.65 21.00 4.60
N SER A 178 15.48 19.82 5.18
CA SER A 178 16.47 18.75 5.24
C SER A 178 16.11 17.61 4.30
N VAL A 179 16.93 17.36 3.29
CA VAL A 179 16.78 16.25 2.33
C VAL A 179 17.45 15.01 2.89
N LYS A 180 16.83 14.30 3.83
CA LYS A 180 17.18 12.92 4.13
C LYS A 180 16.08 12.02 3.58
N LEU A 181 16.34 11.40 2.45
CA LEU A 181 15.41 10.52 1.72
C LEU A 181 15.07 9.21 2.46
N MET A 182 15.72 8.94 3.60
CA MET A 182 15.47 7.77 4.44
C MET A 182 14.21 7.92 5.31
N ASP A 183 13.78 9.15 5.61
CA ASP A 183 12.55 9.46 6.35
C ASP A 183 11.31 9.52 5.43
N PHE A 184 11.47 9.07 4.19
CA PHE A 184 10.49 9.19 3.12
C PHE A 184 9.18 8.42 3.40
N PHE A 185 9.28 7.33 4.13
CA PHE A 185 8.12 6.58 4.59
C PHE A 185 7.87 6.88 6.07
N ASP A 186 7.00 7.85 6.35
CA ASP A 186 6.42 8.06 7.67
C ASP A 186 5.94 6.72 8.25
N GLU A 187 6.17 6.53 9.53
CA GLU A 187 5.86 5.33 10.29
C GLU A 187 4.43 4.83 10.06
N ALA A 188 3.45 5.74 10.06
CA ALA A 188 2.04 5.40 9.83
C ALA A 188 1.76 4.81 8.42
N ARG A 189 2.57 5.15 7.42
CA ARG A 189 2.39 4.68 6.04
C ARG A 189 3.07 3.34 5.81
N MET A 190 4.26 3.21 6.38
CA MET A 190 4.95 1.93 6.39
C MET A 190 4.16 0.91 7.18
N SER A 191 3.51 1.31 8.29
CA SER A 191 2.60 0.42 9.02
C SER A 191 1.51 -0.14 8.11
N ARG A 192 0.76 0.72 7.41
CA ARG A 192 -0.31 0.27 6.48
C ARG A 192 0.22 -0.59 5.32
N LEU A 193 1.38 -0.28 4.78
CA LEU A 193 2.00 -1.10 3.74
C LEU A 193 2.43 -2.45 4.30
N TYR A 194 3.01 -2.47 5.50
CA TYR A 194 3.47 -3.65 6.20
C TYR A 194 2.31 -4.59 6.56
N GLU A 195 1.25 -4.08 7.18
CA GLU A 195 0.02 -4.81 7.48
C GLU A 195 -0.56 -5.46 6.21
N LYS A 196 -0.73 -4.66 5.17
CA LYS A 196 -1.28 -5.13 3.90
C LYS A 196 -0.36 -6.13 3.20
N PHE A 197 0.95 -5.94 3.25
CA PHE A 197 1.92 -6.89 2.71
C PHE A 197 1.77 -8.27 3.37
N ILE A 198 1.77 -8.32 4.71
CA ILE A 198 1.67 -9.59 5.45
C ILE A 198 0.34 -10.29 5.14
N LEU A 199 -0.78 -9.55 5.14
CA LEU A 199 -2.08 -10.11 4.83
C LEU A 199 -2.12 -10.72 3.42
N GLU A 200 -1.67 -9.97 2.41
CA GLU A 200 -1.69 -10.44 1.01
C GLU A 200 -0.63 -11.52 0.75
N TYR A 201 0.48 -11.52 1.50
CA TYR A 201 1.45 -12.61 1.48
C TYR A 201 0.79 -13.94 1.90
N TYR A 202 0.12 -13.97 3.06
CA TYR A 202 -0.53 -15.19 3.51
C TYR A 202 -1.68 -15.63 2.61
N ARG A 203 -2.46 -14.69 2.07
CA ARG A 203 -3.51 -14.99 1.09
C ARG A 203 -2.98 -15.71 -0.15
N LYS A 204 -1.82 -15.29 -0.62
CA LYS A 204 -1.22 -15.81 -1.85
C LYS A 204 -0.37 -17.06 -1.62
N GLU A 205 0.50 -17.01 -0.62
CA GLU A 205 1.53 -18.04 -0.41
C GLU A 205 1.07 -19.17 0.51
N CYS A 206 -0.04 -18.97 1.26
CA CYS A 206 -0.61 -19.94 2.17
C CYS A 206 -2.11 -20.17 1.88
N PRO A 207 -2.50 -20.64 0.67
CA PRO A 207 -3.90 -20.76 0.27
C PRO A 207 -4.70 -21.80 1.09
N GLN A 208 -4.02 -22.68 1.81
CA GLN A 208 -4.61 -23.64 2.75
C GLN A 208 -5.14 -22.98 4.03
N LEU A 209 -4.69 -21.75 4.33
CA LEU A 209 -5.18 -20.94 5.43
C LEU A 209 -6.14 -19.88 4.90
N GLU A 210 -7.16 -19.58 5.66
CA GLU A 210 -7.99 -18.41 5.43
C GLU A 210 -7.32 -17.20 6.07
N ALA A 211 -6.91 -16.23 5.26
CA ALA A 211 -6.26 -15.00 5.71
C ALA A 211 -7.15 -13.79 5.42
N ASN A 212 -7.57 -13.07 6.45
CA ASN A 212 -8.40 -11.87 6.29
C ASN A 212 -8.17 -10.86 7.42
N ALA A 213 -8.60 -9.61 7.20
CA ALA A 213 -8.69 -8.57 8.22
C ALA A 213 -10.11 -8.61 8.79
N SER A 214 -10.31 -9.32 9.89
CA SER A 214 -11.64 -9.60 10.43
C SER A 214 -12.00 -8.65 11.56
N GLN A 215 -13.26 -8.28 11.61
CA GLN A 215 -13.84 -7.68 12.81
C GLN A 215 -14.01 -8.75 13.89
N ILE A 216 -13.71 -8.37 15.12
CA ILE A 216 -13.87 -9.21 16.31
C ILE A 216 -14.94 -8.54 17.17
N PRO A 217 -16.17 -9.10 17.24
CA PRO A 217 -17.21 -8.55 18.09
C PRO A 217 -16.86 -8.73 19.57
N TRP A 218 -17.28 -7.78 20.39
CA TRP A 218 -17.22 -7.91 21.84
C TRP A 218 -18.15 -9.02 22.29
N VAL A 219 -17.64 -9.89 23.13
CA VAL A 219 -18.45 -10.89 23.82
C VAL A 219 -18.89 -10.29 25.16
N LEU A 220 -20.17 -10.05 25.30
CA LEU A 220 -20.79 -9.49 26.49
C LEU A 220 -21.55 -10.56 27.23
N ASP A 221 -21.54 -10.50 28.56
CA ASP A 221 -22.32 -11.38 29.38
C ASP A 221 -23.83 -10.95 29.43
N ASP A 222 -24.04 -9.63 29.31
CA ASP A 222 -25.36 -9.01 29.28
C ASP A 222 -25.39 -7.68 28.53
N GLY A 223 -26.59 -7.22 28.20
CA GLY A 223 -26.89 -5.89 27.69
C GLY A 223 -26.44 -5.59 26.24
N PRO A 224 -26.88 -4.46 25.68
CA PRO A 224 -26.49 -4.01 24.36
C PRO A 224 -25.09 -3.37 24.40
N GLY A 225 -24.23 -3.73 23.49
CA GLY A 225 -22.86 -3.16 23.33
C GLY A 225 -22.83 -1.74 22.78
N ILE A 226 -23.70 -0.85 23.28
CA ILE A 226 -23.80 0.54 22.82
C ILE A 226 -22.48 1.27 23.15
N MET A 227 -21.95 2.02 22.18
CA MET A 227 -20.70 2.80 22.27
C MET A 227 -19.41 1.97 22.37
N LEU A 228 -19.45 0.64 22.25
CA LEU A 228 -18.23 -0.14 22.16
C LEU A 228 -17.54 0.09 20.81
N PRO A 229 -16.22 0.32 20.79
CA PRO A 229 -15.49 0.51 19.54
C PRO A 229 -15.44 -0.81 18.75
N ILE A 230 -15.39 -0.71 17.43
CA ILE A 230 -15.17 -1.87 16.57
C ILE A 230 -13.73 -2.35 16.76
N MET A 231 -13.56 -3.62 17.13
CA MET A 231 -12.26 -4.28 17.11
C MET A 231 -12.03 -4.89 15.72
N GLN A 232 -10.90 -4.59 15.11
CA GLN A 232 -10.52 -5.15 13.82
C GLN A 232 -9.06 -5.58 13.87
N SER A 233 -8.80 -6.86 13.54
CA SER A 233 -7.44 -7.37 13.42
C SER A 233 -6.81 -6.94 12.10
N ASP A 234 -5.49 -6.75 12.08
CA ASP A 234 -4.73 -6.51 10.84
C ASP A 234 -4.73 -7.78 10.00
N ILE A 235 -4.39 -8.91 10.62
CA ILE A 235 -4.39 -10.22 9.99
C ILE A 235 -4.99 -11.26 10.94
N MET A 236 -5.94 -12.04 10.44
CA MET A 236 -6.42 -13.25 11.10
C MET A 236 -6.20 -14.42 10.16
N LEU A 237 -5.42 -15.40 10.62
CA LEU A 237 -5.22 -16.68 9.94
C LEU A 237 -6.08 -17.74 10.62
N SER A 238 -6.78 -18.55 9.86
CA SER A 238 -7.54 -19.68 10.40
C SER A 238 -7.40 -20.92 9.52
N ASP A 239 -7.31 -22.05 10.19
CA ASP A 239 -7.45 -23.38 9.61
C ASP A 239 -8.80 -23.96 10.06
N LYS A 240 -9.78 -23.96 9.17
CA LYS A 240 -11.15 -24.42 9.49
C LYS A 240 -11.21 -25.89 9.86
N ALA A 241 -10.28 -26.70 9.35
CA ALA A 241 -10.28 -28.15 9.60
C ALA A 241 -9.97 -28.47 11.08
N HIS A 242 -9.16 -27.62 11.72
CA HIS A 242 -8.64 -27.84 13.07
C HIS A 242 -9.08 -26.78 14.08
N ASP A 243 -9.94 -25.84 13.68
CA ASP A 243 -10.42 -24.73 14.51
C ASP A 243 -9.32 -23.91 15.18
N ARG A 244 -8.17 -23.80 14.49
CA ARG A 244 -7.05 -22.98 14.94
C ARG A 244 -7.16 -21.58 14.38
N VAL A 245 -6.93 -20.58 15.22
CA VAL A 245 -6.93 -19.15 14.85
C VAL A 245 -5.68 -18.49 15.38
N LEU A 246 -4.97 -17.79 14.51
CA LEU A 246 -3.88 -16.89 14.87
C LEU A 246 -4.27 -15.46 14.49
N ILE A 247 -4.32 -14.58 15.48
CA ILE A 247 -4.53 -13.14 15.29
C ILE A 247 -3.17 -12.46 15.31
N ILE A 248 -2.80 -11.79 14.23
CA ILE A 248 -1.55 -11.05 14.13
C ILE A 248 -1.88 -9.56 14.08
N ASP A 249 -1.25 -8.81 14.95
CA ASP A 249 -1.27 -7.36 14.98
C ASP A 249 0.12 -6.90 14.53
N ALA A 250 0.20 -6.35 13.34
CA ALA A 250 1.45 -6.01 12.66
C ALA A 250 1.87 -4.58 13.00
N LYS A 251 3.07 -4.42 13.55
CA LYS A 251 3.57 -3.14 14.05
C LYS A 251 4.84 -2.72 13.32
N TYR A 252 4.79 -1.54 12.75
CA TYR A 252 5.94 -0.89 12.14
C TYR A 252 6.24 0.39 12.90
N TYR A 253 7.28 0.38 13.72
CA TYR A 253 7.72 1.50 14.54
C TYR A 253 9.20 1.80 14.31
N SER A 254 9.60 3.03 14.58
CA SER A 254 11.02 3.42 14.67
C SER A 254 11.69 2.80 15.90
N HIS A 255 10.93 2.61 16.98
CA HIS A 255 11.37 1.94 18.21
C HIS A 255 10.34 0.89 18.62
N THR A 256 10.80 -0.36 18.78
CA THR A 256 9.94 -1.50 19.13
C THR A 256 9.71 -1.62 20.63
N THR A 257 10.62 -1.05 21.44
CA THR A 257 10.56 -1.11 22.89
C THR A 257 10.47 0.28 23.51
N GLN A 258 9.88 0.36 24.69
CA GLN A 258 9.94 1.52 25.56
C GLN A 258 11.00 1.30 26.63
N VAL A 259 11.85 2.30 26.85
CA VAL A 259 12.84 2.26 27.93
C VAL A 259 12.27 3.00 29.13
N GLN A 260 12.04 2.27 30.23
CA GLN A 260 11.60 2.84 31.49
C GLN A 260 12.44 2.21 32.62
N TYR A 261 13.12 3.03 33.43
CA TYR A 261 14.00 2.57 34.52
C TYR A 261 15.03 1.54 34.07
N ASP A 262 15.74 1.80 32.96
CA ASP A 262 16.74 0.90 32.35
C ASP A 262 16.22 -0.49 31.91
N ALA A 263 14.90 -0.68 31.88
CA ALA A 263 14.29 -1.90 31.38
C ALA A 263 13.60 -1.64 30.02
N HIS A 264 13.89 -2.53 29.04
CA HIS A 264 13.19 -2.55 27.77
C HIS A 264 11.86 -3.29 27.93
N THR A 265 10.75 -2.60 27.71
CA THR A 265 9.40 -3.17 27.80
C THR A 265 8.63 -2.98 26.49
N LEU A 266 7.68 -3.88 26.26
CA LEU A 266 6.75 -3.73 25.15
C LEU A 266 5.79 -2.57 25.38
N HIS A 267 5.28 -1.96 24.30
CA HIS A 267 4.20 -0.98 24.40
C HIS A 267 2.95 -1.63 24.99
N SER A 268 2.55 -1.21 26.17
CA SER A 268 1.41 -1.79 26.90
C SER A 268 0.11 -1.78 26.10
N GLY A 269 -0.15 -0.70 25.35
CA GLY A 269 -1.34 -0.59 24.49
C GLY A 269 -1.42 -1.69 23.44
N ASN A 270 -0.29 -2.08 22.83
CA ASN A 270 -0.25 -3.17 21.84
C ASN A 270 -0.55 -4.52 22.50
N LEU A 271 -0.01 -4.73 23.70
CA LEU A 271 -0.26 -5.96 24.44
C LEU A 271 -1.72 -6.07 24.89
N TYR A 272 -2.32 -4.98 25.36
CA TYR A 272 -3.74 -4.95 25.71
C TYR A 272 -4.64 -5.17 24.48
N GLN A 273 -4.28 -4.58 23.36
CA GLN A 273 -5.01 -4.75 22.09
C GLN A 273 -5.05 -6.22 21.67
N ILE A 274 -3.89 -6.86 21.52
CA ILE A 274 -3.83 -8.27 21.09
C ILE A 274 -4.47 -9.21 22.12
N PHE A 275 -4.29 -8.97 23.40
CA PHE A 275 -4.92 -9.75 24.47
C PHE A 275 -6.44 -9.66 24.39
N THR A 276 -6.99 -8.46 24.23
CA THR A 276 -8.42 -8.22 24.08
C THR A 276 -8.99 -8.96 22.85
N TYR A 277 -8.29 -8.88 21.70
CA TYR A 277 -8.69 -9.57 20.49
C TYR A 277 -8.76 -11.09 20.69
N VAL A 278 -7.69 -11.65 21.25
CA VAL A 278 -7.60 -13.09 21.53
C VAL A 278 -8.71 -13.55 22.47
N LYS A 279 -8.94 -12.85 23.58
CA LYS A 279 -9.97 -13.25 24.57
C LYS A 279 -11.37 -13.17 24.02
N ASN A 280 -11.72 -12.14 23.25
CA ASN A 280 -13.03 -12.05 22.63
C ASN A 280 -13.22 -13.12 21.54
N LYS A 281 -12.19 -13.43 20.75
CA LYS A 281 -12.25 -14.49 19.75
C LYS A 281 -12.37 -15.87 20.38
N ASP A 282 -11.62 -16.13 21.45
CA ASP A 282 -11.65 -17.36 22.22
C ASP A 282 -13.05 -17.58 22.82
N ALA A 283 -13.62 -16.56 23.45
CA ALA A 283 -14.98 -16.62 24.00
C ALA A 283 -16.07 -16.88 22.93
N GLN A 284 -15.91 -16.34 21.71
CA GLN A 284 -16.83 -16.65 20.59
C GLN A 284 -16.83 -18.14 20.20
N LEU A 285 -15.69 -18.80 20.34
CA LEU A 285 -15.49 -20.17 19.91
C LEU A 285 -15.71 -21.20 21.04
N ARG A 286 -16.08 -20.77 22.26
CA ARG A 286 -16.20 -21.60 23.47
C ARG A 286 -17.04 -22.86 23.34
N ASN A 287 -17.99 -22.89 22.39
CA ASN A 287 -18.91 -24.00 22.19
C ASN A 287 -18.36 -25.14 21.34
N ARG A 288 -17.09 -25.05 20.90
CA ARG A 288 -16.41 -26.06 20.09
C ARG A 288 -14.94 -26.19 20.51
N GLN A 289 -14.32 -27.30 20.15
CA GLN A 289 -12.89 -27.47 20.37
C GLN A 289 -12.14 -26.46 19.47
N HIS A 290 -11.30 -25.62 20.08
CA HIS A 290 -10.58 -24.58 19.34
C HIS A 290 -9.29 -24.19 20.04
N THR A 291 -8.42 -23.48 19.30
CA THR A 291 -7.22 -22.86 19.83
C THR A 291 -7.08 -21.46 19.22
N VAL A 292 -7.09 -20.42 20.06
CA VAL A 292 -6.86 -19.05 19.64
C VAL A 292 -5.52 -18.57 20.17
N SER A 293 -4.66 -18.07 19.29
CA SER A 293 -3.35 -17.48 19.63
C SER A 293 -3.27 -16.05 19.12
N GLY A 294 -2.46 -15.24 19.80
CA GLY A 294 -2.15 -13.87 19.41
C GLY A 294 -0.68 -13.71 19.06
N MET A 295 -0.40 -12.74 18.20
CA MET A 295 0.97 -12.34 17.85
C MET A 295 1.06 -10.85 17.64
N LEU A 296 2.03 -10.21 18.29
CA LEU A 296 2.55 -8.91 17.90
C LEU A 296 3.73 -9.14 16.95
N LEU A 297 3.62 -8.70 15.70
CA LEU A 297 4.65 -8.89 14.69
C LEU A 297 5.28 -7.54 14.35
N TYR A 298 6.41 -7.25 14.99
CA TYR A 298 7.16 -6.01 14.76
C TYR A 298 8.06 -6.11 13.54
N ALA A 299 8.14 -5.03 12.77
CA ALA A 299 9.24 -4.88 11.81
C ALA A 299 10.54 -4.59 12.61
N ARG A 300 11.65 -5.25 12.23
CA ARG A 300 12.94 -5.08 12.89
C ARG A 300 13.43 -3.64 12.79
N THR A 301 13.85 -3.08 13.92
CA THR A 301 14.49 -1.77 14.02
C THR A 301 16.01 -1.90 14.13
N ASP A 302 16.71 -0.77 14.26
CA ASP A 302 18.15 -0.73 14.50
C ASP A 302 18.50 -0.88 16.02
N GLU A 303 17.50 -1.12 16.86
CA GLU A 303 17.70 -1.37 18.30
C GLU A 303 18.49 -2.69 18.53
N THR A 304 19.32 -2.72 19.58
CA THR A 304 20.09 -3.92 19.94
C THR A 304 19.21 -5.03 20.50
N VAL A 305 18.15 -4.66 21.22
CA VAL A 305 17.17 -5.59 21.79
C VAL A 305 15.96 -5.66 20.87
N GLN A 306 15.70 -6.85 20.33
CA GLN A 306 14.53 -7.08 19.49
C GLN A 306 13.57 -8.02 20.22
N PRO A 307 12.27 -7.71 20.28
CA PRO A 307 11.31 -8.58 20.94
C PRO A 307 11.17 -9.93 20.23
N ASP A 308 11.39 -11.02 20.97
CA ASP A 308 11.15 -12.39 20.51
C ASP A 308 10.79 -13.28 21.72
N ASN A 309 9.52 -13.22 22.12
CA ASN A 309 9.05 -13.89 23.33
C ASN A 309 7.72 -14.60 23.08
N VAL A 310 7.45 -15.60 23.91
CA VAL A 310 6.17 -16.31 23.93
C VAL A 310 5.65 -16.33 25.35
N TYR A 311 4.42 -15.92 25.52
CA TYR A 311 3.73 -15.87 26.81
C TYR A 311 2.48 -16.76 26.78
N GLN A 312 2.20 -17.39 27.92
CA GLN A 312 0.93 -18.04 28.16
C GLN A 312 0.09 -17.13 29.07
N MET A 313 -0.98 -16.57 28.52
CA MET A 313 -1.80 -15.58 29.23
C MET A 313 -3.27 -16.04 29.26
N SER A 314 -3.79 -16.29 30.46
CA SER A 314 -5.20 -16.67 30.67
C SER A 314 -5.69 -17.78 29.74
N GLY A 315 -4.86 -18.82 29.54
CA GLY A 315 -5.19 -19.98 28.69
C GLY A 315 -4.82 -19.86 27.22
N ASN A 316 -4.45 -18.66 26.73
CA ASN A 316 -4.08 -18.44 25.33
C ASN A 316 -2.59 -18.15 25.16
N ARG A 317 -2.03 -18.58 24.04
CA ARG A 317 -0.63 -18.28 23.66
C ARG A 317 -0.58 -16.90 22.99
N ILE A 318 0.23 -16.00 23.54
CA ILE A 318 0.54 -14.70 22.94
C ILE A 318 2.03 -14.64 22.68
N SER A 319 2.41 -14.42 21.42
CA SER A 319 3.82 -14.31 21.00
C SER A 319 4.14 -12.90 20.53
N VAL A 320 5.39 -12.52 20.71
CA VAL A 320 5.95 -11.29 20.17
C VAL A 320 7.11 -11.70 19.28
N ARG A 321 7.09 -11.30 18.03
CA ARG A 321 8.10 -11.67 17.03
C ARG A 321 8.56 -10.45 16.27
N THR A 322 9.78 -10.53 15.75
CA THR A 322 10.37 -9.51 14.92
C THR A 322 10.63 -10.06 13.52
N LEU A 323 10.13 -9.36 12.49
CA LEU A 323 10.36 -9.68 11.08
C LEU A 323 11.48 -8.80 10.54
N ASP A 324 12.58 -9.40 10.09
CA ASP A 324 13.70 -8.67 9.52
C ASP A 324 13.43 -8.32 8.04
N LEU A 325 13.19 -7.05 7.76
CA LEU A 325 12.96 -6.53 6.41
C LEU A 325 14.25 -6.08 5.70
N ASN A 326 15.42 -6.25 6.34
CA ASN A 326 16.72 -5.84 5.79
C ASN A 326 17.52 -7.03 5.20
N VAL A 327 16.91 -8.18 5.09
CA VAL A 327 17.48 -9.40 4.47
C VAL A 327 16.92 -9.63 3.07
N ASP A 328 17.42 -10.64 2.36
CA ASP A 328 16.85 -11.01 1.07
C ASP A 328 15.40 -11.45 1.22
N PHE A 329 14.57 -11.17 0.21
CA PHE A 329 13.14 -11.41 0.31
C PHE A 329 12.78 -12.89 0.57
N HIS A 330 13.57 -13.84 0.07
CA HIS A 330 13.35 -15.27 0.36
C HIS A 330 13.46 -15.59 1.85
N VAL A 331 14.37 -14.90 2.58
CA VAL A 331 14.50 -15.05 4.04
C VAL A 331 13.28 -14.47 4.76
N ILE A 332 12.75 -13.34 4.27
CA ILE A 332 11.49 -12.75 4.79
C ILE A 332 10.34 -13.75 4.59
N ALA A 333 10.24 -14.32 3.39
CA ALA A 333 9.24 -15.33 3.07
C ALA A 333 9.34 -16.56 3.96
N ASP A 334 10.56 -17.03 4.24
CA ASP A 334 10.79 -18.17 5.12
C ASP A 334 10.41 -17.85 6.57
N GLN A 335 10.72 -16.64 7.08
CA GLN A 335 10.28 -16.21 8.41
C GLN A 335 8.75 -16.23 8.54
N LEU A 336 8.02 -15.70 7.53
CA LEU A 336 6.55 -15.71 7.51
C LEU A 336 5.98 -17.14 7.43
N LYS A 337 6.59 -18.03 6.63
CA LYS A 337 6.23 -19.46 6.58
C LYS A 337 6.45 -20.16 7.90
N GLN A 338 7.56 -19.89 8.59
CA GLN A 338 7.85 -20.44 9.91
C GLN A 338 6.82 -20.01 10.95
N ILE A 339 6.35 -18.74 10.90
CA ILE A 339 5.27 -18.27 11.77
C ILE A 339 4.01 -19.12 11.54
N ALA A 340 3.59 -19.30 10.27
CA ALA A 340 2.43 -20.11 9.94
C ALA A 340 2.60 -21.56 10.39
N ALA A 341 3.74 -22.18 10.12
CA ALA A 341 4.05 -23.56 10.51
C ALA A 341 4.01 -23.80 12.01
N ALA A 342 4.48 -22.82 12.81
CA ALA A 342 4.49 -22.92 14.28
C ALA A 342 3.07 -22.92 14.90
N HIS A 343 2.08 -22.36 14.21
CA HIS A 343 0.69 -22.27 14.67
C HIS A 343 -0.23 -23.27 13.97
N PHE A 344 0.11 -23.71 12.76
CA PHE A 344 -0.64 -24.64 11.92
C PHE A 344 0.25 -25.82 11.48
N PRO A 345 0.74 -26.67 12.40
CA PRO A 345 1.72 -27.71 12.10
C PRO A 345 1.20 -28.75 11.09
N GLU A 346 -0.11 -28.96 11.03
CA GLU A 346 -0.73 -29.93 10.12
C GLU A 346 -0.76 -29.44 8.66
N CYS A 347 -0.59 -28.13 8.45
CA CYS A 347 -0.47 -27.53 7.11
C CYS A 347 0.98 -27.49 6.58
N VAL A 348 1.98 -27.94 7.37
CA VAL A 348 3.41 -27.78 7.05
C VAL A 348 3.81 -28.47 5.74
N GLY A 349 3.24 -29.65 5.44
CA GLY A 349 3.52 -30.38 4.19
C GLY A 349 3.21 -29.60 2.90
N SER A 350 2.27 -28.67 2.96
CA SER A 350 1.89 -27.82 1.83
C SER A 350 2.71 -26.52 1.72
N PHE A 351 3.38 -26.08 2.80
CA PHE A 351 4.26 -24.91 2.75
C PHE A 351 5.60 -25.16 2.06
N THR A 352 6.08 -26.42 2.05
CA THR A 352 7.41 -26.78 1.56
C THR A 352 7.48 -26.97 0.04
N ASN A 353 6.36 -27.18 -0.64
CA ASN A 353 6.34 -27.53 -2.08
C ASN A 353 6.21 -26.35 -3.05
N GLN A 354 5.98 -25.14 -2.57
CA GLN A 354 5.96 -23.96 -3.44
C GLN A 354 7.32 -23.27 -3.40
N ARG A 355 8.18 -23.57 -4.41
CA ARG A 355 9.36 -22.75 -4.66
C ARG A 355 8.89 -21.33 -4.97
N PHE A 356 9.25 -20.38 -4.11
CA PHE A 356 9.13 -18.99 -4.42
C PHE A 356 9.92 -18.72 -5.71
N ASN A 357 9.24 -18.37 -6.79
CA ASN A 357 9.86 -17.86 -8.00
C ASN A 357 9.76 -16.33 -7.96
N PRO A 358 10.77 -15.63 -7.40
CA PRO A 358 10.86 -14.19 -7.58
C PRO A 358 10.96 -13.92 -9.08
N PRO A 359 10.49 -12.77 -9.58
CA PRO A 359 10.74 -12.38 -10.95
C PRO A 359 12.26 -12.36 -11.17
N THR A 360 12.78 -13.35 -11.92
CA THR A 360 14.21 -13.56 -12.16
C THR A 360 14.77 -12.36 -12.92
N PRO A 361 15.87 -11.75 -12.48
CA PRO A 361 16.58 -10.74 -13.26
C PRO A 361 17.04 -11.39 -14.57
N THR A 362 16.64 -10.85 -15.69
CA THR A 362 17.14 -11.28 -16.99
C THR A 362 18.62 -10.87 -17.06
N GLN A 363 19.52 -11.83 -16.92
CA GLN A 363 20.95 -11.60 -17.15
C GLN A 363 21.11 -10.97 -18.53
N ARG A 364 21.52 -9.72 -18.58
CA ARG A 364 22.00 -9.10 -19.82
C ARG A 364 23.22 -9.88 -20.27
N ARG A 365 23.10 -10.65 -21.35
CA ARG A 365 24.27 -11.14 -22.10
C ARG A 365 25.11 -9.90 -22.46
N GLN A 366 26.25 -9.77 -21.80
CA GLN A 366 27.33 -8.90 -22.28
C GLN A 366 27.70 -9.37 -23.70
N LYS A 367 27.34 -8.59 -24.70
CA LYS A 367 27.93 -8.73 -26.01
C LYS A 367 29.40 -8.31 -25.86
N CYS A 368 30.27 -9.28 -25.73
CA CYS A 368 31.69 -9.11 -26.00
C CYS A 368 31.83 -8.71 -27.48
N THR A 369 32.07 -7.44 -27.73
CA THR A 369 32.61 -6.97 -29.01
C THR A 369 34.08 -7.34 -29.02
N GLY A 370 34.34 -8.54 -29.56
CA GLY A 370 35.70 -8.90 -29.98
C GLY A 370 36.08 -8.05 -31.19
N GLN A 371 36.90 -7.05 -30.97
CA GLN A 371 37.71 -6.46 -32.03
C GLN A 371 38.84 -7.48 -32.38
N SER A 372 38.68 -8.13 -33.49
CA SER A 372 39.78 -8.83 -34.17
C SER A 372 40.55 -7.79 -34.97
N LEU A 373 41.74 -7.40 -34.47
CA LEU A 373 42.83 -6.88 -35.27
C LEU A 373 43.58 -8.08 -35.86
N ALA A 374 43.63 -8.15 -37.15
CA ALA A 374 44.68 -8.90 -37.85
C ALA A 374 44.85 -8.35 -39.26
N THR A 375 46.06 -7.81 -39.47
CA THR A 375 46.87 -7.65 -40.69
C THR A 375 46.21 -7.14 -41.94
#